data_b8b82ae29ebb7d6cf91370a10f08c7b5
#
_entry.id   b8b82ae29ebb7d6cf91370a10f08c7b5
#
_cell.length_a   1.000
_cell.length_b   1.000
_cell.length_c   1.000
_cell.angle_alpha   90.00
_cell.angle_beta   90.00
_cell.angle_gamma   90.00
#
_symmetry.space_group_name_H-M   'P 1'
#
loop_
_entity.id
_entity.type
_entity.pdbx_description
1 polymer ?
#
loop_
_entity_poly.entity_id
_entity_poly.type
_entity_poly.pdbx_seq_one_letter_code
_entity_poly.pdbx_strand_id
1 'polypeptide(L)'
;MAVIAEGSGGVCCVTLPIKWRPGLDAEVEWRIGHFQKEGRFMTGEERNALSTQELSEKHWVQRHLKRHVPIEPYEPEEGNLQVIFLPNDEVKIYVVKLNMGLDLPEHPGYHLWQQSERDPERLRYEAELQESYERKAQGGN
;
A
#
# COMPACT_ATOMS: atom_id res chain seq x y z
N MET A 1 -13.63 15.54 -7.91
CA MET A 1 -12.98 15.55 -6.59
C MET A 1 -11.64 14.85 -6.70
N ALA A 2 -10.58 15.47 -6.25
CA ALA A 2 -9.24 14.90 -6.37
C ALA A 2 -8.74 14.44 -5.00
N VAL A 3 -8.25 13.23 -4.94
CA VAL A 3 -7.53 12.68 -3.79
C VAL A 3 -6.09 12.48 -4.23
N ILE A 4 -5.16 13.08 -3.52
CA ILE A 4 -3.74 12.83 -3.76
C ILE A 4 -3.24 12.00 -2.59
N ALA A 5 -2.89 10.75 -2.87
CA ALA A 5 -2.25 9.88 -1.90
C ALA A 5 -0.81 9.64 -2.33
N GLU A 6 0.12 10.02 -1.49
CA GLU A 6 1.52 9.67 -1.71
C GLU A 6 1.81 8.36 -0.97
N GLY A 7 2.67 7.52 -1.55
CA GLY A 7 2.90 6.16 -1.10
C GLY A 7 3.46 5.98 0.31
N SER A 8 3.77 7.04 1.00
CA SER A 8 4.22 7.01 2.40
C SER A 8 3.16 7.47 3.39
N GLY A 9 1.92 7.54 2.94
CA GLY A 9 0.79 7.82 3.81
C GLY A 9 0.50 9.29 4.04
N GLY A 10 -0.46 9.79 3.44
CA GLY A 10 -1.04 11.11 3.59
C GLY A 10 -2.07 11.27 2.51
N VAL A 11 -3.30 11.54 2.91
CA VAL A 11 -4.37 11.90 1.97
C VAL A 11 -4.66 13.36 2.19
N CYS A 12 -4.52 14.14 1.12
CA CYS A 12 -4.82 15.57 1.19
C CYS A 12 -6.10 15.89 0.46
N CYS A 13 -6.84 16.80 1.04
CA CYS A 13 -7.72 17.72 0.30
C CYS A 13 -8.93 17.08 -0.35
N VAL A 14 -9.65 16.24 0.40
CA VAL A 14 -10.88 15.61 -0.07
C VAL A 14 -12.07 16.19 0.65
N THR A 15 -13.07 16.61 -0.13
CA THR A 15 -14.39 16.93 0.38
C THR A 15 -15.35 15.87 -0.14
N LEU A 16 -15.93 15.09 0.79
CA LEU A 16 -16.89 14.05 0.44
C LEU A 16 -18.32 14.58 0.57
N PRO A 17 -19.21 14.26 -0.36
CA PRO A 17 -20.62 14.51 -0.14
C PRO A 17 -21.15 13.66 1.02
N ILE A 18 -22.13 14.17 1.74
CA ILE A 18 -22.72 13.45 2.88
C ILE A 18 -23.32 12.12 2.42
N LYS A 19 -23.99 12.14 1.27
CA LYS A 19 -24.60 10.92 0.70
C LYS A 19 -23.81 10.49 -0.52
N TRP A 20 -23.46 9.21 -0.53
CA TRP A 20 -22.86 8.59 -1.70
C TRP A 20 -23.83 8.56 -2.88
N ARG A 21 -23.29 8.68 -4.09
CA ARG A 21 -24.05 8.55 -5.34
C ARG A 21 -23.25 7.78 -6.38
N PRO A 22 -23.90 7.09 -7.31
CA PRO A 22 -23.19 6.43 -8.41
C PRO A 22 -22.38 7.41 -9.24
N GLY A 23 -21.20 7.00 -9.68
CA GLY A 23 -20.30 7.85 -10.46
C GLY A 23 -19.39 8.74 -9.62
N LEU A 24 -19.48 8.67 -8.29
CA LEU A 24 -18.57 9.40 -7.42
C LEU A 24 -17.19 8.75 -7.51
N ASP A 25 -16.20 9.52 -7.99
CA ASP A 25 -14.84 9.06 -8.12
C ASP A 25 -13.85 10.08 -7.59
N ALA A 26 -12.59 9.66 -7.48
CA ALA A 26 -11.50 10.52 -7.08
C ALA A 26 -10.27 10.23 -7.93
N GLU A 27 -9.46 11.27 -8.14
CA GLU A 27 -8.16 11.09 -8.77
C GLU A 27 -7.13 10.76 -7.71
N VAL A 28 -6.47 9.62 -7.87
CA VAL A 28 -5.41 9.16 -6.95
C VAL A 28 -4.08 9.21 -7.69
N GLU A 29 -3.13 9.88 -7.09
CA GLU A 29 -1.77 9.98 -7.60
C GLU A 29 -0.81 9.46 -6.55
N TRP A 30 0.07 8.52 -6.93
CA TRP A 30 1.00 7.92 -5.98
C TRP A 30 2.31 7.51 -6.63
N ARG A 31 3.29 7.24 -5.80
CA ARG A 31 4.61 6.80 -6.24
C ARG A 31 4.95 5.48 -5.58
N ILE A 32 5.51 4.56 -6.37
CA ILE A 32 5.98 3.27 -5.89
C ILE A 32 7.47 3.19 -6.18
N GLY A 33 8.24 2.85 -5.15
CA GLY A 33 9.67 2.66 -5.31
C GLY A 33 10.10 1.30 -4.80
N HIS A 34 11.14 0.77 -5.40
CA HIS A 34 11.76 -0.47 -4.96
C HIS A 34 13.23 -0.50 -5.38
N PHE A 35 13.99 -1.38 -4.74
CA PHE A 35 15.37 -1.62 -5.12
C PHE A 35 15.45 -2.77 -6.13
N GLN A 36 16.14 -2.53 -7.23
CA GLN A 36 16.23 -3.46 -8.36
C GLN A 36 17.68 -3.70 -8.72
N LYS A 37 18.00 -4.93 -9.07
CA LYS A 37 19.32 -5.33 -9.57
C LYS A 37 19.11 -6.30 -10.73
N GLU A 38 19.73 -6.01 -11.86
CA GLU A 38 19.66 -6.86 -13.06
C GLU A 38 18.21 -7.15 -13.50
N GLY A 39 17.33 -6.15 -13.40
CA GLY A 39 15.93 -6.28 -13.83
C GLY A 39 15.01 -7.03 -12.87
N ARG A 40 15.47 -7.36 -11.68
CA ARG A 40 14.70 -8.08 -10.65
C ARG A 40 14.75 -7.36 -9.31
N PHE A 41 13.80 -7.69 -8.43
CA PHE A 41 13.84 -7.18 -7.06
C PHE A 41 15.08 -7.66 -6.34
N MET A 42 15.70 -6.78 -5.58
CA MET A 42 16.84 -7.14 -4.75
C MET A 42 16.39 -7.98 -3.55
N THR A 43 17.19 -8.97 -3.22
CA THR A 43 16.98 -9.76 -1.98
C THR A 43 17.40 -8.96 -0.75
N GLY A 44 16.97 -9.39 0.43
CA GLY A 44 17.39 -8.77 1.67
C GLY A 44 18.91 -8.78 1.86
N GLU A 45 19.54 -9.87 1.47
CA GLU A 45 21.01 -10.01 1.58
C GLU A 45 21.74 -9.03 0.67
N GLU A 46 21.27 -8.88 -0.56
CA GLU A 46 21.85 -7.92 -1.50
C GLU A 46 21.72 -6.48 -0.99
N ARG A 47 20.57 -6.12 -0.43
CA ARG A 47 20.35 -4.80 0.15
C ARG A 47 21.25 -4.55 1.35
N ASN A 48 21.41 -5.54 2.21
CA ASN A 48 22.23 -5.41 3.43
C ASN A 48 23.73 -5.33 3.14
N ALA A 49 24.15 -5.82 1.98
CA ALA A 49 25.55 -5.78 1.57
C ALA A 49 26.00 -4.40 1.09
N LEU A 50 25.08 -3.48 0.84
CA LEU A 50 25.36 -2.16 0.29
C LEU A 50 25.04 -1.06 1.30
N SER A 51 25.70 0.08 1.15
CA SER A 51 25.37 1.28 1.93
C SER A 51 24.03 1.85 1.44
N THR A 52 23.39 2.63 2.28
CA THR A 52 22.15 3.35 1.93
C THR A 52 22.35 4.24 0.70
N GLN A 53 23.52 4.88 0.62
CA GLN A 53 23.84 5.74 -0.51
C GLN A 53 23.95 4.95 -1.83
N GLU A 54 24.61 3.82 -1.82
CA GLU A 54 24.75 2.97 -3.01
C GLU A 54 23.39 2.44 -3.47
N LEU A 55 22.54 2.00 -2.53
CA LEU A 55 21.20 1.54 -2.83
C LEU A 55 20.39 2.63 -3.54
N SER A 56 20.40 3.83 -2.98
CA SER A 56 19.62 4.96 -3.51
C SER A 56 20.11 5.41 -4.89
N GLU A 57 21.41 5.47 -5.11
CA GLU A 57 21.99 5.98 -6.34
C GLU A 57 21.96 4.97 -7.49
N LYS A 58 22.18 3.69 -7.21
CA LYS A 58 22.40 2.67 -8.25
C LYS A 58 21.24 1.71 -8.44
N HIS A 59 20.40 1.53 -7.45
CA HIS A 59 19.40 0.45 -7.46
C HIS A 59 17.98 0.91 -7.24
N TRP A 60 17.76 2.16 -6.87
CA TRP A 60 16.39 2.66 -6.63
C TRP A 60 15.66 2.90 -7.94
N VAL A 61 14.49 2.30 -8.08
CA VAL A 61 13.59 2.50 -9.21
C VAL A 61 12.26 3.00 -8.68
N GLN A 62 11.75 4.07 -9.27
CA GLN A 62 10.52 4.70 -8.84
C GLN A 62 9.56 4.85 -10.02
N ARG A 63 8.29 4.53 -9.79
CA ARG A 63 7.22 4.74 -10.75
C ARG A 63 6.19 5.71 -10.18
N HIS A 64 5.65 6.55 -11.03
CA HIS A 64 4.61 7.51 -10.69
C HIS A 64 3.32 7.11 -11.40
N LEU A 65 2.26 6.98 -10.65
CA LEU A 65 0.98 6.50 -11.14
C LEU A 65 -0.13 7.49 -10.79
N LYS A 66 -1.11 7.59 -11.69
CA LYS A 66 -2.24 8.48 -11.54
C LYS A 66 -3.47 7.81 -12.13
N ARG A 67 -4.55 7.69 -11.34
CA ARG A 67 -5.77 7.02 -11.79
C ARG A 67 -7.01 7.67 -11.21
N HIS A 68 -8.11 7.58 -11.96
CA HIS A 68 -9.44 7.84 -11.44
C HIS A 68 -9.97 6.56 -10.81
N VAL A 69 -10.38 6.63 -9.55
CA VAL A 69 -10.80 5.48 -8.77
C VAL A 69 -12.21 5.72 -8.24
N PRO A 70 -13.16 4.83 -8.51
CA PRO A 70 -14.50 4.96 -7.94
C PRO A 70 -14.45 4.87 -6.42
N ILE A 71 -15.23 5.71 -5.75
CA ILE A 71 -15.39 5.65 -4.31
C ILE A 71 -16.49 4.64 -4.02
N GLU A 72 -16.16 3.61 -3.21
CA GLU A 72 -17.12 2.58 -2.86
C GLU A 72 -18.28 3.16 -2.05
N PRO A 73 -19.50 2.57 -2.13
CA PRO A 73 -20.65 3.07 -1.38
C PRO A 73 -20.38 3.20 0.12
N TYR A 74 -20.90 4.27 0.72
CA TYR A 74 -20.74 4.52 2.15
C TYR A 74 -22.02 5.17 2.71
N GLU A 75 -22.18 5.07 4.03
CA GLU A 75 -23.30 5.68 4.75
C GLU A 75 -22.92 7.08 5.25
N PRO A 76 -23.93 7.98 5.47
CA PRO A 76 -23.66 9.36 5.85
C PRO A 76 -22.83 9.54 7.12
N GLU A 77 -22.96 8.61 8.09
CA GLU A 77 -22.21 8.66 9.35
C GLU A 77 -20.77 8.19 9.22
N GLU A 78 -20.42 7.56 8.12
CA GLU A 78 -19.05 7.14 7.83
C GLU A 78 -18.33 8.31 7.17
N GLY A 79 -17.22 8.74 7.71
CA GLY A 79 -16.54 9.92 7.20
C GLY A 79 -15.04 9.78 7.09
N ASN A 80 -14.51 8.59 7.35
CA ASN A 80 -13.07 8.32 7.30
C ASN A 80 -12.70 7.70 5.96
N LEU A 81 -12.04 8.47 5.12
CA LEU A 81 -11.58 8.01 3.81
C LEU A 81 -10.34 7.12 3.94
N GLN A 82 -10.39 5.97 3.28
CA GLN A 82 -9.26 5.04 3.23
C GLN A 82 -8.92 4.73 1.78
N VAL A 83 -7.64 4.89 1.43
CA VAL A 83 -7.11 4.51 0.12
C VAL A 83 -6.31 3.23 0.30
N ILE A 84 -6.73 2.17 -0.36
CA ILE A 84 -6.11 0.85 -0.24
C ILE A 84 -5.35 0.55 -1.52
N PHE A 85 -4.04 0.37 -1.41
CA PHE A 85 -3.19 0.01 -2.53
C PHE A 85 -3.08 -1.51 -2.62
N LEU A 86 -3.35 -2.05 -3.80
CA LEU A 86 -3.38 -3.48 -4.06
C LEU A 86 -2.29 -3.88 -5.05
N PRO A 87 -1.97 -5.18 -5.18
CA PRO A 87 -1.07 -5.65 -6.22
C PRO A 87 -1.55 -5.29 -7.62
N ASN A 88 -0.63 -5.24 -8.59
CA ASN A 88 -0.91 -4.90 -9.98
C ASN A 88 -1.41 -3.46 -10.18
N ASP A 89 -0.93 -2.54 -9.32
CA ASP A 89 -1.25 -1.12 -9.41
C ASP A 89 -2.75 -0.81 -9.27
N GLU A 90 -3.49 -1.68 -8.60
CA GLU A 90 -4.90 -1.46 -8.31
C GLU A 90 -5.07 -0.63 -7.04
N VAL A 91 -6.12 0.17 -7.01
CA VAL A 91 -6.43 1.03 -5.87
C VAL A 91 -7.94 0.96 -5.60
N LYS A 92 -8.29 0.87 -4.31
CA LYS A 92 -9.67 0.94 -3.86
C LYS A 92 -9.82 2.07 -2.85
N ILE A 93 -10.95 2.77 -2.89
CA ILE A 93 -11.26 3.84 -1.95
C ILE A 93 -12.51 3.47 -1.19
N TYR A 94 -12.38 3.41 0.14
CA TYR A 94 -13.48 3.16 1.05
C TYR A 94 -13.70 4.36 1.97
N VAL A 95 -14.93 4.60 2.36
CA VAL A 95 -15.27 5.56 3.40
C VAL A 95 -15.95 4.78 4.52
N VAL A 96 -15.33 4.77 5.68
CA VAL A 96 -15.74 3.91 6.81
C VAL A 96 -15.72 4.70 8.11
N LYS A 97 -16.15 4.07 9.17
CA LYS A 97 -16.10 4.64 10.52
C LYS A 97 -14.66 4.77 10.98
N LEU A 98 -14.42 5.73 11.86
CA LEU A 98 -13.09 5.93 12.46
C LEU A 98 -12.63 4.64 13.15
N ASN A 99 -11.35 4.33 12.99
CA ASN A 99 -10.70 3.14 13.56
C ASN A 99 -11.18 1.81 12.97
N MET A 100 -11.83 1.82 11.82
CA MET A 100 -12.21 0.58 11.15
C MET A 100 -11.09 0.16 10.19
N GLY A 101 -10.27 -0.81 10.62
CA GLY A 101 -9.20 -1.36 9.79
C GLY A 101 -9.70 -2.39 8.78
N LEU A 102 -8.93 -2.59 7.71
CA LEU A 102 -9.24 -3.56 6.67
C LEU A 102 -9.27 -5.00 7.21
N ASP A 103 -8.56 -5.25 8.30
CA ASP A 103 -8.49 -6.54 8.98
C ASP A 103 -9.72 -6.88 9.82
N LEU A 104 -10.70 -5.99 9.90
CA LEU A 104 -11.94 -6.23 10.64
C LEU A 104 -13.02 -6.80 9.71
N PRO A 105 -13.74 -7.85 10.13
CA PRO A 105 -14.79 -8.45 9.30
C PRO A 105 -15.89 -7.50 8.87
N GLU A 106 -16.13 -6.45 9.63
CA GLU A 106 -17.16 -5.43 9.33
C GLU A 106 -16.74 -4.50 8.19
N HIS A 107 -15.45 -4.45 7.85
CA HIS A 107 -14.95 -3.59 6.78
C HIS A 107 -15.43 -4.08 5.43
N PRO A 108 -15.97 -3.21 4.55
CA PRO A 108 -16.44 -3.64 3.24
C PRO A 108 -15.36 -4.24 2.34
N GLY A 109 -14.11 -3.94 2.61
CA GLY A 109 -12.94 -4.50 1.89
C GLY A 109 -12.28 -5.69 2.58
N TYR A 110 -12.90 -6.28 3.59
CA TYR A 110 -12.30 -7.38 4.35
C TYR A 110 -11.85 -8.55 3.46
N HIS A 111 -12.60 -8.84 2.39
CA HIS A 111 -12.21 -9.88 1.44
C HIS A 111 -10.84 -9.64 0.80
N LEU A 112 -10.45 -8.38 0.63
CA LEU A 112 -9.12 -8.03 0.10
C LEU A 112 -8.03 -8.38 1.11
N TRP A 113 -8.29 -8.15 2.40
CA TRP A 113 -7.39 -8.56 3.47
C TRP A 113 -7.20 -10.07 3.49
N GLN A 114 -8.30 -10.83 3.39
CA GLN A 114 -8.24 -12.29 3.35
C GLN A 114 -7.43 -12.80 2.17
N GLN A 115 -7.60 -12.19 0.99
CA GLN A 115 -6.82 -12.55 -0.20
C GLN A 115 -5.34 -12.25 -0.01
N SER A 116 -5.00 -11.10 0.59
CA SER A 116 -3.61 -10.72 0.80
C SER A 116 -2.89 -11.64 1.78
N GLU A 117 -3.59 -12.18 2.76
CA GLU A 117 -2.99 -13.16 3.68
C GLU A 117 -2.62 -14.47 3.00
N ARG A 118 -3.24 -14.78 1.87
CA ARG A 118 -2.97 -15.99 1.08
C ARG A 118 -2.06 -15.74 -0.12
N ASP A 119 -1.61 -14.51 -0.32
CA ASP A 119 -0.76 -14.16 -1.45
C ASP A 119 0.63 -14.79 -1.28
N PRO A 120 1.07 -15.65 -2.20
CA PRO A 120 2.39 -16.29 -2.12
C PRO A 120 3.56 -15.31 -2.09
N GLU A 121 3.47 -14.19 -2.80
CA GLU A 121 4.52 -13.18 -2.79
C GLU A 121 4.66 -12.52 -1.43
N ARG A 122 3.53 -12.18 -0.81
CA ARG A 122 3.52 -11.62 0.53
C ARG A 122 4.08 -12.59 1.55
N LEU A 123 3.66 -13.84 1.50
CA LEU A 123 4.13 -14.87 2.42
C LEU A 123 5.63 -15.10 2.28
N ARG A 124 6.14 -15.08 1.06
CA ARG A 124 7.57 -15.19 0.80
C ARG A 124 8.34 -13.99 1.36
N TYR A 125 7.83 -12.79 1.16
CA TYR A 125 8.43 -11.56 1.68
C TYR A 125 8.47 -11.58 3.22
N GLU A 126 7.38 -11.98 3.85
CA GLU A 126 7.32 -12.10 5.32
C GLU A 126 8.30 -13.15 5.85
N ALA A 127 8.45 -14.26 5.14
CA ALA A 127 9.41 -15.29 5.50
C ALA A 127 10.85 -14.76 5.42
N GLU A 128 11.19 -14.01 4.38
CA GLU A 128 12.52 -13.38 4.25
C GLU A 128 12.78 -12.39 5.37
N LEU A 129 11.80 -11.59 5.74
CA LEU A 129 11.92 -10.66 6.86
C LEU A 129 12.16 -11.40 8.16
N GLN A 130 11.42 -12.48 8.40
CA GLN A 130 11.56 -13.29 9.62
C GLN A 130 12.96 -13.88 9.71
N GLU A 131 13.48 -14.44 8.64
CA GLU A 131 14.84 -14.97 8.59
C GLU A 131 15.89 -13.90 8.87
N SER A 132 15.67 -12.69 8.33
CA SER A 132 16.57 -11.57 8.56
C SER A 132 16.61 -11.17 10.03
N TYR A 133 15.46 -11.11 10.69
CA TYR A 133 15.40 -10.83 12.12
C TYR A 133 16.04 -11.91 12.96
N GLU A 134 15.82 -13.17 12.62
CA GLU A 134 16.42 -14.31 13.31
C GLU A 134 17.94 -14.30 13.18
N ARG A 135 18.47 -13.99 12.02
CA ARG A 135 19.92 -13.89 11.82
C ARG A 135 20.53 -12.76 12.67
N LYS A 136 19.87 -11.62 12.74
CA LYS A 136 20.33 -10.52 13.60
C LYS A 136 20.31 -10.88 15.07
N ALA A 137 19.30 -11.61 15.50
CA ALA A 137 19.17 -12.05 16.88
C ALA A 137 20.24 -13.07 17.27
N GLN A 138 20.62 -13.97 16.35
CA GLN A 138 21.59 -15.04 16.61
C GLN A 138 23.04 -14.62 16.44
N GLY A 139 23.29 -13.74 15.47
CA GLY A 139 24.65 -13.46 15.03
C GLY A 139 25.35 -12.32 15.75
N GLY A 140 24.62 -11.38 16.33
CA GLY A 140 25.22 -10.20 16.93
C GLY A 140 26.03 -9.36 15.94
N ASN A 141 25.99 -9.68 14.70
CA ASN A 141 26.75 -9.03 13.66
C ASN A 141 25.86 -8.71 12.48
#